data_67587a71fd6785c2e68d1d08c0f70115
#
_entry.id   67587a71fd6785c2e68d1d08c0f70115
#
_cell.length_a   1.000
_cell.length_b   1.000
_cell.length_c   1.000
_cell.angle_alpha   90.00
_cell.angle_beta   90.00
_cell.angle_gamma   90.00
#
_symmetry.space_group_name_H-M   'P 1'
#
loop_
_entity.id
_entity.type
_entity.pdbx_description
1 polymer ?
#
loop_
_entity_poly.entity_id
_entity_poly.type
_entity_poly.pdbx_seq_one_letter_code
_entity_poly.pdbx_strand_id
1 'polypeptide(L)'
;MPRLVAGVLMVLAAVVVLCALGGYAVTIHEAARVEAEHRAALQGALGELHPSFGGADAVEDMQLRLIERGSGLKDLRFDTDPVGNPGRESQSVLGRDGRIIGWLSWAPEPGSAATMTWLWPLTGVVGVMLLFAAFAARRILSRTTQALSRSGEEIRRLTSEDPLTGLANHRLMLERLDDALKQRQRDSVALLRIDPDCFRDINDTLGRAGGDSMLAAITERLKSALPADAQLGRFEDDELAVIAASGDADAATALADALRAALARPFYMEQSWQISAGIGIALAPQDGETAEEISRRAGHALHAAKRDGRAKVRRFERKIEEEYSERRVLRRDLEAAIAAQAIDIAYQPIVAAVGGGIVGVEALARWNHPRRGAVAPSVFIALAEASGLMPQLGEIVLRRALGDGARWPSLSVSVNLSPLQIRDGNLVGLVGAVMSETGISSSRVVLEVTESVLIDDTQSTLERLEALRALGVSIALDDFGTGYSSLSYLQKFPFSLLKIDRAFVASLGATANAGAIVQSIVALGHGLGMKVVAEGVETDEQRVLLRLAGCDEMQGFLFARPRPADAIDKALERSGPMRAARRPAAGAAR
;
A
#
# COMPACT_ATOMS: atom_id res chain seq x y z
N MET A 1 -4.72 26.88 -24.14
CA MET A 1 -4.48 28.18 -23.52
C MET A 1 -3.31 28.98 -24.16
N PRO A 2 -2.06 28.52 -24.37
CA PRO A 2 -0.98 29.38 -24.90
C PRO A 2 -1.22 29.92 -26.31
N ARG A 3 -1.89 29.16 -27.19
CA ARG A 3 -2.27 29.61 -28.54
C ARG A 3 -3.31 30.71 -28.54
N LEU A 4 -4.22 30.72 -27.60
CA LEU A 4 -5.28 31.72 -27.46
C LEU A 4 -4.71 33.06 -26.99
N VAL A 5 -3.78 33.06 -26.03
CA VAL A 5 -3.09 34.27 -25.54
C VAL A 5 -2.18 34.86 -26.59
N ALA A 6 -1.44 34.04 -27.34
CA ALA A 6 -0.64 34.49 -28.48
C ALA A 6 -1.51 35.09 -29.61
N GLY A 7 -2.67 34.51 -29.86
CA GLY A 7 -3.65 35.03 -30.82
C GLY A 7 -4.21 36.38 -30.39
N VAL A 8 -4.58 36.55 -29.11
CA VAL A 8 -5.09 37.84 -28.57
C VAL A 8 -4.02 38.94 -28.64
N LEU A 9 -2.77 38.63 -28.30
CA LEU A 9 -1.66 39.58 -28.38
C LEU A 9 -1.35 39.98 -29.86
N MET A 10 -1.45 39.06 -30.80
CA MET A 10 -1.27 39.34 -32.21
C MET A 10 -2.40 40.23 -32.77
N VAL A 11 -3.64 39.98 -32.34
CA VAL A 11 -4.80 40.80 -32.72
C VAL A 11 -4.66 42.21 -32.14
N LEU A 12 -4.24 42.35 -30.88
CA LEU A 12 -3.99 43.67 -30.26
C LEU A 12 -2.87 44.43 -30.99
N ALA A 13 -1.78 43.79 -31.32
CA ALA A 13 -0.70 44.41 -32.09
C ALA A 13 -1.16 44.83 -33.49
N ALA A 14 -1.95 44.00 -34.17
CA ALA A 14 -2.54 44.34 -35.46
C ALA A 14 -3.49 45.53 -35.39
N VAL A 15 -4.32 45.62 -34.35
CA VAL A 15 -5.24 46.76 -34.10
C VAL A 15 -4.46 48.05 -33.87
N VAL A 16 -3.39 48.04 -33.07
CA VAL A 16 -2.53 49.22 -32.84
C VAL A 16 -1.88 49.70 -34.13
N VAL A 17 -1.37 48.76 -34.96
CA VAL A 17 -0.80 49.10 -36.28
C VAL A 17 -1.86 49.66 -37.22
N LEU A 18 -3.06 49.07 -37.25
CA LEU A 18 -4.17 49.58 -38.06
C LEU A 18 -4.63 50.97 -37.62
N CYS A 19 -4.71 51.23 -36.30
CA CYS A 19 -5.04 52.57 -35.76
C CYS A 19 -3.96 53.60 -36.12
N ALA A 20 -2.69 53.23 -36.06
CA ALA A 20 -1.58 54.12 -36.45
C ALA A 20 -1.61 54.43 -37.97
N LEU A 21 -1.86 53.40 -38.78
CA LEU A 21 -2.01 53.58 -40.24
C LEU A 21 -3.26 54.38 -40.60
N GLY A 22 -4.37 54.16 -39.89
CA GLY A 22 -5.60 54.93 -40.10
C GLY A 22 -5.42 56.40 -39.70
N GLY A 23 -4.77 56.69 -38.57
CA GLY A 23 -4.42 58.07 -38.19
C GLY A 23 -3.50 58.76 -39.19
N TYR A 24 -2.52 58.02 -39.74
CA TYR A 24 -1.64 58.49 -40.80
C TYR A 24 -2.41 58.83 -42.10
N ALA A 25 -3.32 57.97 -42.54
CA ALA A 25 -4.12 58.20 -43.75
C ALA A 25 -5.07 59.41 -43.56
N VAL A 26 -5.65 59.62 -42.38
CA VAL A 26 -6.51 60.76 -42.09
C VAL A 26 -5.71 62.09 -42.15
N THR A 27 -4.51 62.14 -41.59
CA THR A 27 -3.66 63.33 -41.62
C THR A 27 -3.20 63.70 -43.02
N ILE A 28 -2.87 62.72 -43.87
CA ILE A 28 -2.56 62.96 -45.28
C ILE A 28 -3.79 63.48 -46.03
N HIS A 29 -4.96 62.89 -45.76
CA HIS A 29 -6.18 63.30 -46.47
C HIS A 29 -6.63 64.71 -46.05
N GLU A 30 -6.51 65.10 -44.78
CA GLU A 30 -6.77 66.43 -44.34
C GLU A 30 -5.78 67.46 -44.91
N ALA A 31 -4.49 67.13 -44.93
CA ALA A 31 -3.49 68.01 -45.56
C ALA A 31 -3.77 68.25 -47.07
N ALA A 32 -4.09 67.19 -47.80
CA ALA A 32 -4.45 67.28 -49.16
C ALA A 32 -5.74 68.08 -49.43
N ARG A 33 -6.71 67.97 -48.52
CA ARG A 33 -7.97 68.69 -48.60
C ARG A 33 -7.76 70.22 -48.38
N VAL A 34 -6.99 70.60 -47.33
CA VAL A 34 -6.66 72.00 -47.07
C VAL A 34 -5.92 72.63 -48.23
N GLU A 35 -4.98 71.90 -48.80
CA GLU A 35 -4.24 72.34 -50.01
C GLU A 35 -5.17 72.53 -51.17
N ALA A 36 -6.11 71.60 -51.42
CA ALA A 36 -7.10 71.71 -52.48
C ALA A 36 -8.06 72.89 -52.28
N GLU A 37 -8.49 73.11 -51.05
CA GLU A 37 -9.33 74.27 -50.66
C GLU A 37 -8.59 75.59 -50.88
N HIS A 38 -7.32 75.68 -50.48
CA HIS A 38 -6.49 76.89 -50.72
C HIS A 38 -6.29 77.17 -52.26
N ARG A 39 -6.01 76.13 -53.04
CA ARG A 39 -5.89 76.26 -54.50
C ARG A 39 -7.21 76.70 -55.13
N ALA A 40 -8.32 76.16 -54.69
CA ALA A 40 -9.64 76.57 -55.20
C ALA A 40 -9.98 78.01 -54.83
N ALA A 41 -9.68 78.41 -53.59
CA ALA A 41 -9.87 79.81 -53.16
C ALA A 41 -8.97 80.80 -53.93
N LEU A 42 -7.72 80.41 -54.20
CA LEU A 42 -6.80 81.19 -55.04
C LEU A 42 -7.33 81.35 -56.45
N GLN A 43 -7.80 80.25 -57.07
CA GLN A 43 -8.40 80.32 -58.45
C GLN A 43 -9.65 81.16 -58.50
N GLY A 44 -10.50 81.11 -57.44
CA GLY A 44 -11.67 81.98 -57.28
C GLY A 44 -11.27 83.44 -57.27
N ALA A 45 -10.33 83.80 -56.33
CA ALA A 45 -9.84 85.14 -56.16
C ALA A 45 -9.14 85.71 -57.47
N LEU A 46 -8.38 84.88 -58.15
CA LEU A 46 -7.77 85.23 -59.46
C LEU A 46 -8.84 85.41 -60.49
N GLY A 47 -9.90 84.62 -60.51
CA GLY A 47 -11.02 84.77 -61.50
C GLY A 47 -11.78 86.02 -61.33
N GLU A 48 -12.02 86.45 -60.10
CA GLU A 48 -12.72 87.76 -59.86
C GLU A 48 -11.88 88.94 -60.24
N LEU A 49 -10.59 88.90 -60.14
CA LEU A 49 -9.67 89.97 -60.49
C LEU A 49 -9.23 89.98 -61.97
N HIS A 50 -9.43 88.86 -62.65
CA HIS A 50 -9.04 88.70 -64.06
C HIS A 50 -9.39 89.85 -65.04
N PRO A 51 -10.52 90.55 -64.93
CA PRO A 51 -10.85 91.73 -65.75
C PRO A 51 -9.95 92.95 -65.54
N SER A 52 -9.22 93.00 -64.45
CA SER A 52 -8.42 94.13 -64.00
C SER A 52 -6.95 94.08 -64.41
N PHE A 53 -6.45 92.93 -64.88
CA PHE A 53 -5.03 92.72 -65.27
C PHE A 53 -4.77 93.23 -66.75
N GLY A 54 -4.15 94.43 -66.88
CA GLY A 54 -3.83 95.02 -68.12
C GLY A 54 -2.43 94.59 -68.72
N GLY A 55 -1.56 93.98 -67.96
CA GLY A 55 -0.19 93.61 -68.29
C GLY A 55 0.61 93.36 -67.02
N ALA A 56 1.87 92.82 -67.14
CA ALA A 56 2.73 92.44 -66.04
C ALA A 56 3.01 93.61 -65.01
N ASP A 57 3.08 94.86 -65.54
CA ASP A 57 3.37 96.02 -64.71
C ASP A 57 2.14 96.56 -63.94
N ALA A 58 1.00 95.91 -64.05
CA ALA A 58 -0.27 96.44 -63.49
C ALA A 58 -0.70 95.67 -62.17
N VAL A 59 0.11 94.72 -61.71
CA VAL A 59 -0.20 94.00 -60.43
C VAL A 59 0.32 94.84 -59.24
N GLU A 60 -0.55 95.69 -58.75
CA GLU A 60 -0.24 96.56 -57.61
C GLU A 60 -0.28 95.76 -56.29
N ASP A 61 0.47 96.24 -55.26
CA ASP A 61 0.56 95.66 -53.94
C ASP A 61 -0.84 95.51 -53.25
N MET A 62 -1.78 96.35 -53.68
CA MET A 62 -3.17 96.33 -53.16
C MET A 62 -3.95 95.09 -53.70
N GLN A 63 -3.67 94.66 -54.94
CA GLN A 63 -4.31 93.47 -55.52
C GLN A 63 -3.76 92.15 -54.92
N LEU A 64 -2.46 92.12 -54.63
CA LEU A 64 -1.86 90.97 -53.91
C LEU A 64 -2.48 90.81 -52.54
N ARG A 65 -2.72 91.86 -51.77
CA ARG A 65 -3.38 91.85 -50.49
C ARG A 65 -4.86 91.44 -50.55
N LEU A 66 -5.54 91.68 -51.68
CA LEU A 66 -6.91 91.21 -51.88
C LEU A 66 -6.94 89.74 -52.13
N ILE A 67 -5.97 89.20 -52.92
CA ILE A 67 -5.80 87.79 -53.21
C ILE A 67 -5.40 87.03 -51.93
N GLU A 68 -4.51 87.61 -51.12
CA GLU A 68 -4.17 87.03 -49.79
C GLU A 68 -5.40 86.93 -48.88
N ARG A 69 -6.25 87.96 -48.80
CA ARG A 69 -7.47 87.90 -48.01
C ARG A 69 -8.51 86.92 -48.49
N GLY A 70 -8.63 86.82 -49.83
CA GLY A 70 -9.61 85.91 -50.48
C GLY A 70 -9.19 84.46 -50.46
N SER A 71 -7.89 84.16 -50.63
CA SER A 71 -7.34 82.84 -50.69
C SER A 71 -6.90 82.27 -49.34
N GLY A 72 -6.70 83.14 -48.28
CA GLY A 72 -6.13 82.70 -47.02
C GLY A 72 -4.64 82.41 -47.05
N LEU A 73 -3.99 82.51 -48.24
CA LEU A 73 -2.57 82.30 -48.37
C LEU A 73 -1.76 83.48 -47.85
N LYS A 74 -0.56 83.21 -47.29
CA LYS A 74 0.31 84.26 -46.73
C LYS A 74 1.58 84.48 -47.53
N ASP A 75 2.11 85.66 -47.47
CA ASP A 75 3.37 86.03 -48.15
C ASP A 75 3.29 85.80 -49.67
N LEU A 76 2.23 86.27 -50.35
CA LEU A 76 2.05 86.19 -51.76
C LEU A 76 3.02 87.17 -52.46
N ARG A 77 3.69 86.65 -53.52
CA ARG A 77 4.59 87.39 -54.37
C ARG A 77 4.23 87.14 -55.83
N PHE A 78 4.30 88.20 -56.62
CA PHE A 78 4.15 88.11 -58.03
C PHE A 78 5.49 88.31 -58.70
N ASP A 79 5.87 87.30 -59.52
CA ASP A 79 7.14 87.30 -60.25
C ASP A 79 6.84 87.11 -61.76
N THR A 80 7.57 87.84 -62.61
CA THR A 80 7.40 87.74 -64.10
C THR A 80 8.18 86.56 -64.69
N ASP A 81 9.13 85.97 -63.93
CA ASP A 81 9.93 84.83 -64.31
C ASP A 81 9.52 83.55 -63.61
N PRO A 82 9.42 82.40 -64.30
CA PRO A 82 9.00 81.11 -63.73
C PRO A 82 10.06 80.44 -62.84
N VAL A 83 11.10 81.16 -62.38
CA VAL A 83 12.16 80.57 -61.54
C VAL A 83 11.62 80.33 -60.20
N GLY A 84 11.21 79.05 -59.95
CA GLY A 84 10.72 78.59 -58.68
C GLY A 84 11.71 78.83 -57.58
N ASN A 85 11.32 79.65 -56.62
CA ASN A 85 12.02 79.82 -55.36
C ASN A 85 11.91 78.46 -54.61
N PRO A 86 13.00 77.73 -54.34
CA PRO A 86 12.88 76.42 -53.64
C PRO A 86 12.21 76.60 -52.29
N GLY A 87 11.06 75.96 -52.08
CA GLY A 87 10.29 76.00 -50.85
C GLY A 87 9.04 76.90 -50.95
N ARG A 88 8.69 77.46 -52.10
CA ARG A 88 7.41 78.18 -52.33
C ARG A 88 6.58 77.45 -53.37
N GLU A 89 5.27 77.45 -53.16
CA GLU A 89 4.35 76.97 -54.20
C GLU A 89 4.05 78.11 -55.16
N SER A 90 3.82 77.79 -56.38
CA SER A 90 3.54 78.83 -57.38
C SER A 90 2.47 78.40 -58.41
N GLN A 91 1.68 79.43 -58.91
CA GLN A 91 0.67 79.22 -59.93
C GLN A 91 0.76 80.32 -60.96
N SER A 92 0.63 79.94 -62.27
CA SER A 92 0.64 80.87 -63.35
C SER A 92 -0.60 81.79 -63.38
N VAL A 93 -0.41 83.08 -63.63
CA VAL A 93 -1.47 84.05 -63.82
C VAL A 93 -1.57 84.40 -65.29
N LEU A 94 -2.80 84.29 -65.83
CA LEU A 94 -3.08 84.56 -67.27
C LEU A 94 -3.61 85.99 -67.44
N GLY A 95 -3.14 86.70 -68.44
CA GLY A 95 -3.64 88.03 -68.90
C GLY A 95 -4.92 87.92 -69.71
N ARG A 96 -5.52 89.11 -70.15
CA ARG A 96 -6.75 89.18 -70.96
C ARG A 96 -6.63 88.47 -72.29
N ASP A 97 -5.45 88.32 -72.81
CA ASP A 97 -5.12 87.68 -74.11
C ASP A 97 -4.86 86.16 -73.98
N GLY A 98 -5.01 85.59 -72.72
CA GLY A 98 -4.76 84.18 -72.43
C GLY A 98 -3.30 83.82 -72.35
N ARG A 99 -2.35 84.74 -72.35
CA ARG A 99 -0.91 84.51 -72.18
C ARG A 99 -0.56 84.62 -70.68
N ILE A 100 0.45 83.85 -70.29
CA ILE A 100 0.98 83.93 -68.94
C ILE A 100 1.68 85.26 -68.76
N ILE A 101 1.22 86.10 -67.80
CA ILE A 101 1.78 87.42 -67.50
C ILE A 101 2.74 87.36 -66.30
N GLY A 102 2.72 86.28 -65.52
CA GLY A 102 3.60 86.06 -64.37
C GLY A 102 3.20 84.89 -63.58
N TRP A 103 3.84 84.73 -62.43
CA TRP A 103 3.62 83.62 -61.46
C TRP A 103 3.36 84.17 -60.06
N LEU A 104 2.34 83.65 -59.40
CA LEU A 104 2.04 83.98 -58.02
C LEU A 104 2.63 82.89 -57.15
N SER A 105 3.50 83.26 -56.21
CA SER A 105 4.15 82.30 -55.31
C SER A 105 3.82 82.59 -53.85
N TRP A 106 3.65 81.58 -53.06
CA TRP A 106 3.36 81.67 -51.60
C TRP A 106 4.19 80.68 -50.76
N ALA A 107 4.36 80.98 -49.49
CA ALA A 107 5.01 80.12 -48.54
C ALA A 107 4.02 79.03 -48.07
N PRO A 108 4.36 77.73 -48.14
CA PRO A 108 3.52 76.69 -47.57
C PRO A 108 3.39 76.87 -46.08
N GLU A 109 2.19 76.71 -45.52
CA GLU A 109 2.01 76.77 -44.07
C GLU A 109 2.74 75.64 -43.38
N PRO A 110 3.55 75.92 -42.31
CA PRO A 110 4.39 74.92 -41.64
C PRO A 110 3.59 73.95 -40.73
N GLY A 111 2.27 73.84 -40.87
CA GLY A 111 1.40 73.17 -39.91
C GLY A 111 1.40 71.64 -39.96
N SER A 112 1.73 70.98 -41.06
CA SER A 112 1.56 69.54 -41.19
C SER A 112 2.83 68.71 -40.87
N ALA A 113 4.01 69.29 -41.07
CA ALA A 113 5.26 68.56 -40.85
C ALA A 113 5.71 68.50 -39.38
N ALA A 114 5.37 69.51 -38.56
CA ALA A 114 5.79 69.60 -37.17
C ALA A 114 5.03 68.66 -36.22
N THR A 115 3.75 68.42 -36.47
CA THR A 115 2.93 67.48 -35.68
C THR A 115 3.29 66.03 -35.91
N MET A 116 3.83 65.67 -37.05
CA MET A 116 4.16 64.32 -37.43
C MET A 116 5.47 63.82 -36.81
N THR A 117 6.41 64.70 -36.50
CA THR A 117 7.71 64.33 -35.91
C THR A 117 7.61 63.84 -34.46
N TRP A 118 6.57 64.20 -33.70
CA TRP A 118 6.37 63.80 -32.32
C TRP A 118 5.59 62.46 -32.18
N LEU A 119 4.80 62.07 -33.18
CA LEU A 119 4.00 60.85 -33.14
C LEU A 119 4.83 59.59 -33.36
N TRP A 120 5.89 59.65 -34.18
CA TRP A 120 6.75 58.51 -34.50
C TRP A 120 7.47 57.89 -33.29
N PRO A 121 8.13 58.66 -32.41
CA PRO A 121 8.77 58.09 -31.22
C PRO A 121 7.74 57.51 -30.22
N LEU A 122 6.53 58.03 -30.14
CA LEU A 122 5.49 57.50 -29.24
C LEU A 122 4.96 56.15 -29.71
N THR A 123 4.74 55.97 -30.99
CA THR A 123 4.33 54.67 -31.56
C THR A 123 5.44 53.63 -31.45
N GLY A 124 6.70 54.01 -31.58
CA GLY A 124 7.86 53.19 -31.36
C GLY A 124 7.98 52.68 -29.90
N VAL A 125 7.78 53.57 -28.92
CA VAL A 125 7.81 53.23 -27.49
C VAL A 125 6.66 52.27 -27.14
N VAL A 126 5.45 52.49 -27.64
CA VAL A 126 4.31 51.59 -27.45
C VAL A 126 4.57 50.23 -28.06
N GLY A 127 5.14 50.19 -29.25
CA GLY A 127 5.53 48.94 -29.91
C GLY A 127 6.56 48.11 -29.12
N VAL A 128 7.58 48.77 -28.58
CA VAL A 128 8.60 48.13 -27.72
C VAL A 128 7.99 47.66 -26.42
N MET A 129 7.12 48.42 -25.79
CA MET A 129 6.41 48.02 -24.54
C MET A 129 5.54 46.77 -24.79
N LEU A 130 4.82 46.73 -25.91
CA LEU A 130 3.99 45.56 -26.27
C LEU A 130 4.85 44.32 -26.56
N LEU A 131 5.98 44.47 -27.26
CA LEU A 131 6.93 43.37 -27.46
C LEU A 131 7.52 42.87 -26.15
N PHE A 132 7.88 43.76 -25.24
CA PHE A 132 8.37 43.41 -23.92
C PHE A 132 7.30 42.71 -23.07
N ALA A 133 6.07 43.21 -23.10
CA ALA A 133 4.94 42.56 -22.42
C ALA A 133 4.64 41.17 -23.00
N ALA A 134 4.67 41.01 -24.32
CA ALA A 134 4.51 39.70 -24.96
C ALA A 134 5.64 38.73 -24.59
N PHE A 135 6.88 39.21 -24.56
CA PHE A 135 8.03 38.41 -24.14
C PHE A 135 7.94 38.01 -22.66
N ALA A 136 7.58 38.97 -21.79
CA ALA A 136 7.39 38.69 -20.36
C ALA A 136 6.25 37.70 -20.12
N ALA A 137 5.11 37.88 -20.78
CA ALA A 137 3.97 36.96 -20.72
C ALA A 137 4.34 35.53 -21.20
N ARG A 138 5.08 35.43 -22.31
CA ARG A 138 5.59 34.14 -22.81
C ARG A 138 6.54 33.49 -21.79
N ARG A 139 7.41 34.27 -21.17
CA ARG A 139 8.37 33.75 -20.18
C ARG A 139 7.68 33.32 -18.88
N ILE A 140 6.68 34.05 -18.43
CA ILE A 140 5.86 33.65 -17.27
C ILE A 140 5.07 32.39 -17.59
N LEU A 141 4.41 32.33 -18.73
CA LEU A 141 3.61 31.17 -19.15
C LEU A 141 4.47 29.90 -19.30
N SER A 142 5.67 30.02 -19.87
CA SER A 142 6.58 28.87 -19.99
C SER A 142 7.08 28.38 -18.62
N ARG A 143 7.34 29.30 -17.69
CA ARG A 143 7.75 28.94 -16.33
C ARG A 143 6.61 28.30 -15.52
N THR A 144 5.39 28.80 -15.65
CA THR A 144 4.23 28.23 -14.95
C THR A 144 3.84 26.86 -15.52
N THR A 145 3.91 26.67 -16.84
CA THR A 145 3.67 25.36 -17.45
C THR A 145 4.74 24.35 -17.06
N GLN A 146 6.02 24.73 -17.01
CA GLN A 146 7.09 23.85 -16.53
C GLN A 146 6.96 23.53 -15.04
N ALA A 147 6.59 24.51 -14.20
CA ALA A 147 6.34 24.27 -12.78
C ALA A 147 5.15 23.33 -12.55
N LEU A 148 4.04 23.53 -13.29
CA LEU A 148 2.87 22.64 -13.24
C LEU A 148 3.19 21.22 -13.73
N SER A 149 3.99 21.07 -14.79
CA SER A 149 4.43 19.75 -15.27
C SER A 149 5.30 19.04 -14.25
N ARG A 150 6.28 19.74 -13.65
CA ARG A 150 7.13 19.18 -12.57
C ARG A 150 6.33 18.80 -11.33
N SER A 151 5.43 19.69 -10.90
CA SER A 151 4.54 19.40 -9.76
C SER A 151 3.59 18.23 -10.07
N GLY A 152 3.10 18.12 -11.30
CA GLY A 152 2.28 17.00 -11.76
C GLY A 152 3.06 15.67 -11.81
N GLU A 153 4.31 15.68 -12.25
CA GLU A 153 5.20 14.51 -12.22
C GLU A 153 5.56 14.10 -10.79
N GLU A 154 5.83 15.06 -9.93
CA GLU A 154 6.13 14.81 -8.52
C GLU A 154 4.90 14.29 -7.74
N ILE A 155 3.72 14.84 -7.96
CA ILE A 155 2.45 14.31 -7.44
C ILE A 155 2.21 12.91 -8.00
N ARG A 156 2.42 12.68 -9.29
CA ARG A 156 2.26 11.37 -9.90
C ARG A 156 3.25 10.36 -9.34
N ARG A 157 4.50 10.75 -9.10
CA ARG A 157 5.53 9.91 -8.46
C ARG A 157 5.15 9.58 -7.02
N LEU A 158 4.78 10.58 -6.21
CA LEU A 158 4.35 10.39 -4.82
C LEU A 158 3.06 9.55 -4.69
N THR A 159 2.19 9.55 -5.71
CA THR A 159 0.95 8.77 -5.71
C THR A 159 1.06 7.41 -6.40
N SER A 160 2.16 7.11 -7.08
CA SER A 160 2.30 5.91 -7.92
C SER A 160 3.47 5.02 -7.53
N GLU A 161 4.47 5.54 -6.82
CA GLU A 161 5.64 4.79 -6.37
C GLU A 161 5.65 4.68 -4.84
N ASP A 162 6.21 3.58 -4.35
CA ASP A 162 6.49 3.38 -2.93
C ASP A 162 7.75 4.15 -2.52
N PRO A 163 7.70 5.01 -1.48
CA PRO A 163 8.81 5.88 -1.13
C PRO A 163 10.01 5.14 -0.54
N LEU A 164 9.83 3.93 0.01
CA LEU A 164 10.92 3.15 0.60
C LEU A 164 11.71 2.38 -0.46
N THR A 165 11.00 1.70 -1.36
CA THR A 165 11.61 0.78 -2.33
C THR A 165 11.78 1.39 -3.73
N GLY A 166 11.12 2.52 -4.00
CA GLY A 166 11.07 3.13 -5.33
C GLY A 166 10.31 2.30 -6.37
N LEU A 167 9.63 1.24 -5.94
CA LEU A 167 8.82 0.39 -6.79
C LEU A 167 7.47 1.03 -7.11
N ALA A 168 6.83 0.55 -8.17
CA ALA A 168 5.41 0.82 -8.40
C ALA A 168 4.59 0.38 -7.18
N ASN A 169 3.72 1.26 -6.68
CA ASN A 169 2.79 0.90 -5.62
C ASN A 169 1.62 0.07 -6.15
N HIS A 170 0.76 -0.42 -5.26
CA HIS A 170 -0.40 -1.25 -5.61
C HIS A 170 -1.24 -0.67 -6.75
N ARG A 171 -1.55 0.64 -6.69
CA ARG A 171 -2.35 1.31 -7.72
C ARG A 171 -1.68 1.28 -9.10
N LEU A 172 -0.41 1.65 -9.16
CA LEU A 172 0.33 1.64 -10.43
C LEU A 172 0.52 0.22 -10.96
N MET A 173 0.69 -0.76 -10.06
CA MET A 173 0.78 -2.17 -10.47
C MET A 173 -0.53 -2.68 -11.07
N LEU A 174 -1.70 -2.29 -10.54
CA LEU A 174 -2.99 -2.65 -11.16
C LEU A 174 -3.17 -1.97 -12.53
N GLU A 175 -2.78 -0.69 -12.67
CA GLU A 175 -2.78 0.00 -13.95
C GLU A 175 -1.88 -0.73 -14.98
N ARG A 176 -0.68 -1.13 -14.58
CA ARG A 176 0.26 -1.88 -15.42
C ARG A 176 -0.24 -3.28 -15.78
N LEU A 177 -0.89 -3.95 -14.84
CA LEU A 177 -1.51 -5.25 -15.09
C LEU A 177 -2.64 -5.12 -16.11
N ASP A 178 -3.49 -4.11 -15.98
CA ASP A 178 -4.57 -3.83 -16.93
C ASP A 178 -4.01 -3.53 -18.34
N ASP A 179 -2.93 -2.76 -18.43
CA ASP A 179 -2.24 -2.50 -19.68
C ASP A 179 -1.62 -3.76 -20.28
N ALA A 180 -0.98 -4.60 -19.49
CA ALA A 180 -0.44 -5.89 -19.92
C ALA A 180 -1.55 -6.83 -20.44
N LEU A 181 -2.70 -6.86 -19.74
CA LEU A 181 -3.86 -7.64 -20.16
C LEU A 181 -4.45 -7.16 -21.49
N LYS A 182 -4.47 -5.85 -21.76
CA LYS A 182 -4.94 -5.26 -23.02
C LYS A 182 -3.96 -5.50 -24.19
N GLN A 183 -2.67 -5.49 -23.90
CA GLN A 183 -1.62 -5.63 -24.92
C GLN A 183 -1.32 -7.09 -25.28
N ARG A 184 -1.76 -8.05 -24.46
CA ARG A 184 -1.58 -9.49 -24.75
C ARG A 184 -2.23 -9.84 -26.10
N GLN A 185 -1.48 -10.43 -27.00
CA GLN A 185 -2.02 -10.93 -28.27
C GLN A 185 -2.54 -12.36 -28.13
N ARG A 186 -1.73 -13.29 -27.62
CA ARG A 186 -2.06 -14.70 -27.36
C ARG A 186 -1.36 -15.25 -26.11
N ASP A 187 -0.42 -14.51 -25.53
CA ASP A 187 0.36 -14.94 -24.40
C ASP A 187 -0.41 -14.76 -23.09
N SER A 188 -0.16 -15.62 -22.14
CA SER A 188 -0.70 -15.47 -20.79
C SER A 188 0.09 -14.39 -20.04
N VAL A 189 -0.60 -13.64 -19.17
CA VAL A 189 0.02 -12.70 -18.22
C VAL A 189 -0.09 -13.34 -16.84
N ALA A 190 1.05 -13.49 -16.17
CA ALA A 190 1.12 -13.97 -14.80
C ALA A 190 1.24 -12.80 -13.82
N LEU A 191 0.47 -12.84 -12.75
CA LEU A 191 0.70 -12.05 -11.55
C LEU A 191 1.14 -12.97 -10.42
N LEU A 192 2.33 -12.72 -9.89
CA LEU A 192 2.86 -13.39 -8.71
C LEU A 192 2.77 -12.41 -7.54
N ARG A 193 2.16 -12.82 -6.44
CA ARG A 193 2.19 -12.09 -5.16
C ARG A 193 3.16 -12.80 -4.24
N ILE A 194 4.08 -12.07 -3.64
CA ILE A 194 5.22 -12.59 -2.87
C ILE A 194 5.20 -11.93 -1.50
N ASP A 195 5.22 -12.73 -0.45
CA ASP A 195 5.23 -12.25 0.92
C ASP A 195 6.35 -12.97 1.68
N PRO A 196 7.39 -12.25 2.12
CA PRO A 196 8.50 -12.80 2.89
C PRO A 196 8.03 -13.37 4.23
N ASP A 197 8.46 -14.59 4.54
CA ASP A 197 8.11 -15.22 5.79
C ASP A 197 8.86 -14.55 6.96
N CYS A 198 8.20 -14.43 8.13
CA CYS A 198 8.78 -13.91 9.37
C CYS A 198 9.28 -12.46 9.30
N PHE A 199 8.75 -11.62 8.39
CA PHE A 199 9.17 -10.23 8.29
C PHE A 199 8.87 -9.44 9.57
N ARG A 200 7.82 -9.80 10.31
CA ARG A 200 7.53 -9.23 11.62
C ARG A 200 8.64 -9.54 12.63
N ASP A 201 9.16 -10.77 12.67
CA ASP A 201 10.25 -11.17 13.58
C ASP A 201 11.53 -10.38 13.27
N ILE A 202 11.76 -10.05 12.00
CA ILE A 202 12.86 -9.18 11.58
C ILE A 202 12.67 -7.76 12.14
N ASN A 203 11.46 -7.20 12.02
CA ASN A 203 11.14 -5.89 12.58
C ASN A 203 11.27 -5.86 14.10
N ASP A 204 10.84 -6.92 14.77
CA ASP A 204 10.93 -7.02 16.23
C ASP A 204 12.39 -7.13 16.72
N THR A 205 13.27 -7.76 15.92
CA THR A 205 14.69 -7.94 16.25
C THR A 205 15.56 -6.75 15.86
N LEU A 206 15.42 -6.22 14.65
CA LEU A 206 16.28 -5.15 14.09
C LEU A 206 15.66 -3.75 14.23
N GLY A 207 14.42 -3.67 14.74
CA GLY A 207 13.63 -2.45 14.71
C GLY A 207 13.15 -2.10 13.30
N ARG A 208 12.29 -1.09 13.19
CA ARG A 208 11.67 -0.67 11.93
C ARG A 208 12.70 -0.28 10.85
N ALA A 209 13.76 0.45 11.23
CA ALA A 209 14.80 0.86 10.29
C ALA A 209 15.58 -0.35 9.72
N GLY A 210 15.80 -1.39 10.52
CA GLY A 210 16.42 -2.63 10.09
C GLY A 210 15.52 -3.42 9.14
N GLY A 211 14.22 -3.49 9.42
CA GLY A 211 13.22 -4.07 8.53
C GLY A 211 13.12 -3.34 7.19
N ASP A 212 13.11 -2.02 7.20
CA ASP A 212 13.12 -1.19 5.99
C ASP A 212 14.35 -1.50 5.11
N SER A 213 15.52 -1.61 5.73
CA SER A 213 16.76 -1.98 5.05
C SER A 213 16.71 -3.40 4.48
N MET A 214 16.11 -4.34 5.21
CA MET A 214 15.91 -5.71 4.75
C MET A 214 14.96 -5.76 3.55
N LEU A 215 13.85 -5.02 3.58
CA LEU A 215 12.90 -4.96 2.47
C LEU A 215 13.55 -4.37 1.20
N ALA A 216 14.39 -3.37 1.36
CA ALA A 216 15.19 -2.83 0.25
C ALA A 216 16.14 -3.89 -0.33
N ALA A 217 16.82 -4.67 0.52
CA ALA A 217 17.71 -5.75 0.08
C ALA A 217 16.94 -6.89 -0.62
N ILE A 218 15.77 -7.27 -0.11
CA ILE A 218 14.85 -8.23 -0.74
C ILE A 218 14.45 -7.72 -2.13
N THR A 219 14.06 -6.45 -2.22
CA THR A 219 13.65 -5.80 -3.47
C THR A 219 14.77 -5.87 -4.54
N GLU A 220 15.99 -5.50 -4.19
CA GLU A 220 17.12 -5.52 -5.12
C GLU A 220 17.49 -6.94 -5.56
N ARG A 221 17.38 -7.91 -4.67
CA ARG A 221 17.61 -9.32 -5.00
C ARG A 221 16.58 -9.86 -5.96
N LEU A 222 15.29 -9.54 -5.74
CA LEU A 222 14.22 -9.94 -6.65
C LEU A 222 14.39 -9.26 -8.02
N LYS A 223 14.68 -7.95 -8.07
CA LYS A 223 14.98 -7.26 -9.34
C LYS A 223 16.07 -7.96 -10.14
N SER A 224 17.13 -8.39 -9.47
CA SER A 224 18.26 -9.07 -10.12
C SER A 224 17.92 -10.48 -10.64
N ALA A 225 16.88 -11.11 -10.11
CA ALA A 225 16.43 -12.44 -10.49
C ALA A 225 15.30 -12.44 -11.53
N LEU A 226 14.71 -11.27 -11.81
CA LEU A 226 13.60 -11.12 -12.74
C LEU A 226 14.07 -11.06 -14.20
N PRO A 227 13.28 -11.60 -15.15
CA PRO A 227 13.42 -11.31 -16.57
C PRO A 227 13.31 -9.80 -16.87
N ALA A 228 13.94 -9.35 -17.96
CA ALA A 228 14.00 -7.94 -18.32
C ALA A 228 12.63 -7.30 -18.62
N ASP A 229 11.66 -8.09 -19.02
CA ASP A 229 10.28 -7.69 -19.34
C ASP A 229 9.33 -7.79 -18.15
N ALA A 230 9.76 -8.40 -17.04
CA ALA A 230 8.95 -8.48 -15.84
C ALA A 230 8.97 -7.18 -15.03
N GLN A 231 7.84 -6.87 -14.41
CA GLN A 231 7.66 -5.66 -13.60
C GLN A 231 7.48 -6.04 -12.13
N LEU A 232 8.27 -5.41 -11.26
CA LEU A 232 8.17 -5.58 -9.81
C LEU A 232 7.50 -4.36 -9.17
N GLY A 233 6.61 -4.60 -8.22
CA GLY A 233 5.93 -3.58 -7.42
C GLY A 233 5.77 -3.98 -5.96
N ARG A 234 5.41 -3.03 -5.12
CA ARG A 234 5.05 -3.23 -3.70
C ARG A 234 3.55 -3.05 -3.54
N PHE A 235 2.88 -4.08 -3.01
CA PHE A 235 1.43 -4.06 -2.86
C PHE A 235 1.00 -3.50 -1.51
N GLU A 236 1.45 -4.10 -0.44
CA GLU A 236 1.14 -3.71 0.94
C GLU A 236 2.38 -3.98 1.79
N ASP A 237 2.52 -3.36 2.92
CA ASP A 237 3.59 -3.49 3.93
C ASP A 237 4.88 -4.21 3.45
N ASP A 238 4.93 -5.53 3.55
CA ASP A 238 6.03 -6.41 3.12
C ASP A 238 5.71 -7.22 1.86
N GLU A 239 4.50 -7.07 1.30
CA GLU A 239 4.07 -7.81 0.13
C GLU A 239 4.54 -7.17 -1.18
N LEU A 240 5.22 -7.96 -2.00
CA LEU A 240 5.70 -7.61 -3.34
C LEU A 240 4.86 -8.31 -4.41
N ALA A 241 4.81 -7.72 -5.61
CA ALA A 241 4.11 -8.32 -6.74
C ALA A 241 4.95 -8.25 -8.00
N VAL A 242 4.85 -9.29 -8.83
CA VAL A 242 5.53 -9.39 -10.13
C VAL A 242 4.49 -9.61 -11.22
N ILE A 243 4.53 -8.77 -12.25
CA ILE A 243 3.82 -8.98 -13.51
C ILE A 243 4.84 -9.49 -14.53
N ALA A 244 4.56 -10.63 -15.16
CA ALA A 244 5.41 -11.19 -16.19
C ALA A 244 4.58 -11.72 -17.36
N ALA A 245 5.11 -11.58 -18.57
CA ALA A 245 4.62 -12.35 -19.70
C ALA A 245 4.96 -13.82 -19.44
N SER A 246 3.98 -14.72 -19.55
CA SER A 246 4.16 -16.13 -19.30
C SER A 246 3.55 -16.91 -20.46
N GLY A 247 4.34 -17.82 -21.04
CA GLY A 247 3.82 -18.68 -22.10
C GLY A 247 2.74 -19.64 -21.57
N ASP A 248 2.93 -20.13 -20.33
CA ASP A 248 2.03 -21.08 -19.68
C ASP A 248 2.19 -21.07 -18.13
N ALA A 249 1.47 -21.97 -17.49
CA ALA A 249 1.46 -22.14 -16.04
C ALA A 249 2.78 -22.67 -15.47
N ASP A 250 3.49 -23.48 -16.25
CA ASP A 250 4.75 -24.09 -15.81
C ASP A 250 5.87 -23.04 -15.83
N ALA A 251 5.87 -22.14 -16.83
CA ALA A 251 6.79 -21.01 -16.88
C ALA A 251 6.58 -20.03 -15.71
N ALA A 252 5.32 -19.74 -15.37
CA ALA A 252 5.01 -18.91 -14.21
C ALA A 252 5.45 -19.55 -12.88
N THR A 253 5.28 -20.87 -12.75
CA THR A 253 5.72 -21.63 -11.59
C THR A 253 7.25 -21.69 -11.51
N ALA A 254 7.93 -21.90 -12.63
CA ALA A 254 9.39 -21.88 -12.69
C ALA A 254 9.97 -20.50 -12.29
N LEU A 255 9.33 -19.40 -12.71
CA LEU A 255 9.70 -18.06 -12.28
C LEU A 255 9.52 -17.88 -10.76
N ALA A 256 8.38 -18.33 -10.21
CA ALA A 256 8.14 -18.26 -8.76
C ALA A 256 9.20 -19.07 -7.97
N ASP A 257 9.54 -20.26 -8.45
CA ASP A 257 10.58 -21.09 -7.81
C ASP A 257 11.96 -20.46 -7.91
N ALA A 258 12.30 -19.81 -9.02
CA ALA A 258 13.55 -19.05 -9.16
C ALA A 258 13.63 -17.87 -8.18
N LEU A 259 12.54 -17.11 -8.03
CA LEU A 259 12.46 -16.00 -7.08
C LEU A 259 12.56 -16.50 -5.63
N ARG A 260 11.86 -17.58 -5.29
CA ARG A 260 11.95 -18.22 -3.98
C ARG A 260 13.37 -18.71 -3.69
N ALA A 261 14.04 -19.35 -4.65
CA ALA A 261 15.42 -19.79 -4.52
C ALA A 261 16.40 -18.61 -4.36
N ALA A 262 16.15 -17.48 -5.03
CA ALA A 262 16.93 -16.27 -4.85
C ALA A 262 16.79 -15.71 -3.43
N LEU A 263 15.59 -15.70 -2.86
CA LEU A 263 15.35 -15.24 -1.49
C LEU A 263 15.94 -16.17 -0.42
N ALA A 264 16.01 -17.48 -0.68
CA ALA A 264 16.58 -18.45 0.26
C ALA A 264 18.09 -18.27 0.49
N ARG A 265 18.80 -17.51 -0.36
CA ARG A 265 20.22 -17.18 -0.13
C ARG A 265 20.36 -16.24 1.05
N PRO A 266 21.36 -16.41 1.93
CA PRO A 266 21.53 -15.56 3.10
C PRO A 266 21.62 -14.06 2.75
N PHE A 267 21.02 -13.24 3.60
CA PHE A 267 21.19 -11.79 3.62
C PHE A 267 22.20 -11.42 4.70
N TYR A 268 23.23 -10.70 4.34
CA TYR A 268 24.29 -10.27 5.25
C TYR A 268 24.03 -8.81 5.63
N MET A 269 23.63 -8.61 6.89
CA MET A 269 23.50 -7.31 7.53
C MET A 269 24.44 -7.29 8.75
N GLU A 270 24.00 -6.91 9.93
CA GLU A 270 24.79 -7.08 11.17
C GLU A 270 24.99 -8.56 11.50
N GLN A 271 24.06 -9.39 11.11
CA GLN A 271 24.10 -10.85 11.18
C GLN A 271 23.57 -11.46 9.89
N SER A 272 23.73 -12.78 9.72
CA SER A 272 23.21 -13.51 8.57
C SER A 272 21.76 -13.89 8.78
N TRP A 273 20.90 -13.54 7.83
CA TRP A 273 19.47 -13.86 7.82
C TRP A 273 19.12 -14.78 6.67
N GLN A 274 18.35 -15.82 6.95
CA GLN A 274 17.73 -16.65 5.92
C GLN A 274 16.26 -16.32 5.82
N ILE A 275 15.83 -15.86 4.65
CA ILE A 275 14.44 -15.45 4.40
C ILE A 275 13.85 -16.41 3.38
N SER A 276 12.68 -16.95 3.71
CA SER A 276 11.83 -17.64 2.76
C SER A 276 10.64 -16.74 2.38
N ALA A 277 9.89 -17.14 1.36
CA ALA A 277 8.68 -16.42 0.97
C ALA A 277 7.58 -17.38 0.52
N GLY A 278 6.36 -17.05 0.87
CA GLY A 278 5.17 -17.58 0.23
C GLY A 278 4.92 -16.87 -1.10
N ILE A 279 4.54 -17.63 -2.14
CA ILE A 279 4.22 -17.05 -3.46
C ILE A 279 2.89 -17.59 -3.95
N GLY A 280 1.98 -16.66 -4.31
CA GLY A 280 0.71 -16.95 -4.96
C GLY A 280 0.72 -16.51 -6.41
N ILE A 281 0.26 -17.36 -7.32
CA ILE A 281 0.27 -17.13 -8.77
C ILE A 281 -1.16 -17.14 -9.30
N ALA A 282 -1.51 -16.17 -10.16
CA ALA A 282 -2.69 -16.21 -10.99
C ALA A 282 -2.34 -15.84 -12.43
N LEU A 283 -3.02 -16.46 -13.38
CA LEU A 283 -2.76 -16.39 -14.81
C LEU A 283 -3.96 -15.86 -15.57
N ALA A 284 -3.78 -14.84 -16.37
CA ALA A 284 -4.77 -14.42 -17.35
C ALA A 284 -4.51 -15.09 -18.72
N PRO A 285 -5.55 -15.55 -19.43
CA PRO A 285 -6.99 -15.44 -19.13
C PRO A 285 -7.57 -16.54 -18.25
N GLN A 286 -6.81 -17.60 -17.91
CA GLN A 286 -7.34 -18.81 -17.26
C GLN A 286 -7.99 -18.49 -15.90
N ASP A 287 -7.34 -17.62 -15.13
CA ASP A 287 -7.75 -17.28 -13.77
C ASP A 287 -8.43 -15.90 -13.69
N GLY A 288 -8.83 -15.28 -14.82
CA GLY A 288 -9.53 -14.02 -14.85
C GLY A 288 -9.17 -13.15 -16.05
N GLU A 289 -10.00 -12.18 -16.33
CA GLU A 289 -9.83 -11.28 -17.48
C GLU A 289 -9.53 -9.83 -17.06
N THR A 290 -9.82 -9.46 -15.81
CA THR A 290 -9.56 -8.12 -15.27
C THR A 290 -8.39 -8.11 -14.28
N ALA A 291 -7.74 -6.96 -14.13
CA ALA A 291 -6.62 -6.79 -13.21
C ALA A 291 -7.03 -7.06 -11.76
N GLU A 292 -8.23 -6.64 -11.37
CA GLU A 292 -8.78 -6.85 -10.03
C GLU A 292 -9.03 -8.34 -9.74
N GLU A 293 -9.57 -9.10 -10.72
CA GLU A 293 -9.78 -10.54 -10.57
C GLU A 293 -8.47 -11.29 -10.40
N ILE A 294 -7.50 -11.02 -11.28
CA ILE A 294 -6.17 -11.65 -11.24
C ILE A 294 -5.45 -11.30 -9.94
N SER A 295 -5.49 -10.03 -9.52
CA SER A 295 -4.88 -9.58 -8.26
C SER A 295 -5.50 -10.29 -7.04
N ARG A 296 -6.82 -10.35 -6.98
CA ARG A 296 -7.55 -11.03 -5.90
C ARG A 296 -7.23 -12.53 -5.86
N ARG A 297 -7.21 -13.19 -7.02
CA ARG A 297 -6.94 -14.63 -7.13
C ARG A 297 -5.50 -14.99 -6.82
N ALA A 298 -4.53 -14.17 -7.23
CA ALA A 298 -3.14 -14.31 -6.81
C ALA A 298 -2.99 -14.16 -5.28
N GLY A 299 -3.74 -13.22 -4.66
CA GLY A 299 -3.79 -13.07 -3.20
C GLY A 299 -4.38 -14.29 -2.49
N HIS A 300 -5.45 -14.89 -3.03
CA HIS A 300 -5.99 -16.13 -2.48
C HIS A 300 -4.99 -17.30 -2.57
N ALA A 301 -4.24 -17.38 -3.68
CA ALA A 301 -3.19 -18.38 -3.86
C ALA A 301 -2.02 -18.15 -2.87
N LEU A 302 -1.62 -16.89 -2.64
CA LEU A 302 -0.61 -16.53 -1.65
C LEU A 302 -1.04 -16.94 -0.24
N HIS A 303 -2.29 -16.63 0.13
CA HIS A 303 -2.83 -17.02 1.43
C HIS A 303 -2.87 -18.55 1.60
N ALA A 304 -3.17 -19.30 0.53
CA ALA A 304 -3.08 -20.76 0.54
C ALA A 304 -1.64 -21.24 0.70
N ALA A 305 -0.68 -20.61 -0.01
CA ALA A 305 0.74 -20.94 0.12
C ALA A 305 1.25 -20.78 1.56
N LYS A 306 0.89 -19.68 2.22
CA LYS A 306 1.26 -19.44 3.63
C LYS A 306 0.66 -20.44 4.60
N ARG A 307 -0.56 -20.90 4.35
CA ARG A 307 -1.21 -21.95 5.13
C ARG A 307 -0.50 -23.31 5.05
N ASP A 308 0.02 -23.63 3.86
CA ASP A 308 0.71 -24.90 3.63
C ASP A 308 2.12 -24.92 4.25
N GLY A 309 2.53 -23.82 4.86
CA GLY A 309 3.80 -23.66 5.56
C GLY A 309 4.72 -22.64 4.86
N ARG A 310 5.93 -22.48 5.44
CA ARG A 310 6.93 -21.55 4.91
C ARG A 310 7.45 -21.99 3.54
N ALA A 311 7.91 -21.04 2.75
CA ALA A 311 8.56 -21.26 1.44
C ALA A 311 7.69 -22.01 0.43
N LYS A 312 6.38 -21.82 0.43
CA LYS A 312 5.47 -22.51 -0.48
C LYS A 312 5.08 -21.63 -1.66
N VAL A 313 4.94 -22.28 -2.83
CA VAL A 313 4.37 -21.67 -4.05
C VAL A 313 3.02 -22.33 -4.31
N ARG A 314 2.01 -21.51 -4.56
CA ARG A 314 0.67 -21.99 -4.95
C ARG A 314 0.20 -21.23 -6.18
N ARG A 315 -0.28 -21.98 -7.16
CA ARG A 315 -1.08 -21.40 -8.25
C ARG A 315 -2.53 -21.35 -7.82
N PHE A 316 -3.23 -20.34 -8.30
CA PHE A 316 -4.66 -20.23 -8.10
C PHE A 316 -5.38 -21.44 -8.74
N GLU A 317 -6.29 -21.98 -7.98
CA GLU A 317 -7.27 -22.99 -8.40
C GLU A 317 -8.62 -22.56 -7.85
N ARG A 318 -9.70 -22.84 -8.56
CA ARG A 318 -11.06 -22.46 -8.10
C ARG A 318 -11.37 -22.98 -6.70
N LYS A 319 -10.84 -24.14 -6.34
CA LYS A 319 -10.96 -24.72 -5.01
C LYS A 319 -10.40 -23.81 -3.91
N ILE A 320 -9.31 -23.08 -4.17
CA ILE A 320 -8.71 -22.11 -3.22
C ILE A 320 -9.71 -20.97 -2.93
N GLU A 321 -10.41 -20.48 -3.96
CA GLU A 321 -11.42 -19.42 -3.80
C GLU A 321 -12.63 -19.92 -2.99
N GLU A 322 -13.06 -21.14 -3.24
CA GLU A 322 -14.13 -21.79 -2.49
C GLU A 322 -13.73 -21.97 -1.02
N GLU A 323 -12.54 -22.54 -0.74
CA GLU A 323 -12.00 -22.67 0.61
C GLU A 323 -11.84 -21.32 1.33
N TYR A 324 -11.37 -20.29 0.63
CA TYR A 324 -11.23 -18.95 1.19
C TYR A 324 -12.59 -18.36 1.59
N SER A 325 -13.56 -18.50 0.70
CA SER A 325 -14.95 -18.07 0.92
C SER A 325 -15.58 -18.79 2.11
N GLU A 326 -15.40 -20.12 2.18
CA GLU A 326 -15.89 -20.94 3.27
C GLU A 326 -15.26 -20.57 4.62
N ARG A 327 -13.93 -20.34 4.64
CA ARG A 327 -13.25 -19.89 5.86
C ARG A 327 -13.73 -18.52 6.33
N ARG A 328 -14.00 -17.60 5.41
CA ARG A 328 -14.54 -16.28 5.74
C ARG A 328 -15.92 -16.38 6.40
N VAL A 329 -16.77 -17.26 5.89
CA VAL A 329 -18.08 -17.55 6.50
C VAL A 329 -17.87 -18.18 7.87
N LEU A 330 -17.02 -19.22 7.95
CA LEU A 330 -16.75 -19.95 9.18
C LEU A 330 -16.16 -19.06 10.29
N ARG A 331 -15.30 -18.09 9.92
CA ARG A 331 -14.78 -17.08 10.85
C ARG A 331 -15.91 -16.26 11.49
N ARG A 332 -16.81 -15.72 10.67
CA ARG A 332 -17.96 -14.94 11.15
C ARG A 332 -18.86 -15.78 12.07
N ASP A 333 -19.08 -17.04 11.68
CA ASP A 333 -19.91 -17.96 12.47
C ASP A 333 -19.20 -18.31 13.80
N LEU A 334 -17.85 -18.40 13.83
CA LEU A 334 -17.06 -18.58 15.05
C LEU A 334 -17.11 -17.34 15.97
N GLU A 335 -16.98 -16.13 15.39
CA GLU A 335 -17.14 -14.87 16.14
C GLU A 335 -18.51 -14.83 16.85
N ALA A 336 -19.56 -15.20 16.14
CA ALA A 336 -20.91 -15.27 16.72
C ALA A 336 -21.02 -16.36 17.80
N ALA A 337 -20.41 -17.52 17.59
CA ALA A 337 -20.42 -18.63 18.58
C ALA A 337 -19.67 -18.25 19.86
N ILE A 338 -18.54 -17.56 19.75
CA ILE A 338 -17.77 -17.04 20.89
C ILE A 338 -18.62 -16.01 21.65
N ALA A 339 -19.21 -15.03 20.95
CA ALA A 339 -20.06 -14.02 21.56
C ALA A 339 -21.29 -14.62 22.28
N ALA A 340 -21.86 -15.68 21.73
CA ALA A 340 -22.97 -16.42 22.32
C ALA A 340 -22.52 -17.45 23.37
N GLN A 341 -21.23 -17.58 23.67
CA GLN A 341 -20.65 -18.61 24.51
C GLN A 341 -21.06 -20.05 24.11
N ALA A 342 -21.19 -20.31 22.80
CA ALA A 342 -21.64 -21.59 22.25
C ALA A 342 -20.47 -22.55 21.91
N ILE A 343 -19.38 -22.48 22.67
CA ILE A 343 -18.24 -23.41 22.57
C ILE A 343 -18.33 -24.38 23.72
N ASP A 344 -18.53 -25.65 23.44
CA ASP A 344 -18.62 -26.71 24.45
C ASP A 344 -17.24 -27.26 24.83
N ILE A 345 -17.18 -27.98 25.94
CA ILE A 345 -15.98 -28.70 26.40
C ILE A 345 -16.28 -30.20 26.51
N ALA A 346 -15.40 -30.99 25.94
CA ALA A 346 -15.35 -32.42 26.18
C ALA A 346 -14.10 -32.75 26.98
N TYR A 347 -14.23 -33.68 27.90
CA TYR A 347 -13.18 -34.09 28.83
C TYR A 347 -12.67 -35.46 28.46
N GLN A 348 -11.35 -35.62 28.30
CA GLN A 348 -10.73 -36.91 28.12
C GLN A 348 -10.01 -37.35 29.39
N PRO A 349 -10.34 -38.54 29.93
CA PRO A 349 -9.70 -39.05 31.14
C PRO A 349 -8.22 -39.31 30.95
N ILE A 350 -7.44 -38.89 31.97
CA ILE A 350 -6.04 -39.25 32.18
C ILE A 350 -6.01 -40.28 33.29
N VAL A 351 -5.36 -41.40 33.08
CA VAL A 351 -5.33 -42.51 34.03
C VAL A 351 -3.92 -42.72 34.55
N ALA A 352 -3.80 -43.14 35.81
CA ALA A 352 -2.52 -43.57 36.38
C ALA A 352 -2.02 -44.85 35.68
N ALA A 353 -0.76 -44.88 35.29
CA ALA A 353 -0.14 -46.05 34.65
C ALA A 353 -0.13 -47.27 35.59
N VAL A 354 -0.08 -47.01 36.92
CA VAL A 354 -0.21 -48.04 37.97
C VAL A 354 -1.56 -47.87 38.66
N GLY A 355 -2.36 -48.90 38.66
CA GLY A 355 -3.69 -48.90 39.27
C GLY A 355 -4.84 -48.53 38.32
N GLY A 356 -4.59 -47.84 37.20
CA GLY A 356 -5.58 -47.56 36.17
C GLY A 356 -6.72 -46.63 36.54
N GLY A 357 -6.65 -45.97 37.70
CA GLY A 357 -7.67 -45.02 38.11
C GLY A 357 -7.54 -43.68 37.42
N ILE A 358 -8.67 -42.96 37.24
CA ILE A 358 -8.69 -41.61 36.64
C ILE A 358 -8.03 -40.65 37.64
N VAL A 359 -6.99 -39.95 37.22
CA VAL A 359 -6.22 -38.99 38.04
C VAL A 359 -6.39 -37.56 37.53
N GLY A 360 -6.83 -37.40 36.31
CA GLY A 360 -7.06 -36.10 35.70
C GLY A 360 -7.97 -36.18 34.48
N VAL A 361 -8.27 -35.03 33.95
CA VAL A 361 -8.99 -34.88 32.69
C VAL A 361 -8.36 -33.76 31.84
N GLU A 362 -8.26 -33.96 30.55
CA GLU A 362 -7.93 -32.89 29.61
C GLU A 362 -9.21 -32.27 29.06
N ALA A 363 -9.29 -30.94 29.15
CA ALA A 363 -10.40 -30.15 28.62
C ALA A 363 -10.16 -29.80 27.14
N LEU A 364 -11.01 -30.30 26.29
CA LEU A 364 -10.90 -30.20 24.86
C LEU A 364 -12.07 -29.42 24.30
N ALA A 365 -11.82 -28.23 23.72
CA ALA A 365 -12.84 -27.39 23.13
C ALA A 365 -13.59 -28.11 21.99
N ARG A 366 -14.89 -27.88 21.91
CA ARG A 366 -15.78 -28.45 20.90
C ARG A 366 -16.70 -27.35 20.37
N TRP A 367 -16.78 -27.27 19.05
CA TRP A 367 -17.70 -26.35 18.39
C TRP A 367 -18.70 -27.12 17.54
N ASN A 368 -19.96 -27.10 17.99
CA ASN A 368 -21.09 -27.69 17.27
C ASN A 368 -21.78 -26.61 16.46
N HIS A 369 -21.39 -26.49 15.20
CA HIS A 369 -21.95 -25.49 14.29
C HIS A 369 -23.40 -25.86 13.89
N PRO A 370 -24.38 -24.92 13.95
CA PRO A 370 -25.80 -25.24 13.72
C PRO A 370 -26.10 -25.88 12.36
N ARG A 371 -25.34 -25.52 11.33
CA ARG A 371 -25.55 -26.02 9.95
C ARG A 371 -24.53 -27.05 9.49
N ARG A 372 -23.31 -27.04 10.07
CA ARG A 372 -22.19 -27.90 9.65
C ARG A 372 -21.95 -29.09 10.59
N GLY A 373 -22.64 -29.13 11.72
CA GLY A 373 -22.36 -30.12 12.76
C GLY A 373 -21.06 -29.85 13.50
N ALA A 374 -20.38 -30.89 13.97
CA ALA A 374 -19.14 -30.78 14.71
C ALA A 374 -17.99 -30.28 13.81
N VAL A 375 -17.42 -29.12 14.15
CA VAL A 375 -16.23 -28.57 13.49
C VAL A 375 -14.98 -29.06 14.24
N ALA A 376 -14.01 -29.57 13.50
CA ALA A 376 -12.77 -30.11 14.11
C ALA A 376 -12.00 -29.00 14.87
N PRO A 377 -11.45 -29.30 16.07
CA PRO A 377 -10.66 -28.33 16.85
C PRO A 377 -9.50 -27.71 16.06
N SER A 378 -8.76 -28.51 15.30
CA SER A 378 -7.67 -28.04 14.44
C SER A 378 -8.12 -26.96 13.41
N VAL A 379 -9.38 -26.99 12.98
CA VAL A 379 -9.92 -26.00 12.04
C VAL A 379 -10.28 -24.71 12.73
N PHE A 380 -11.09 -24.78 13.79
CA PHE A 380 -11.59 -23.54 14.41
C PHE A 380 -10.58 -22.87 15.36
N ILE A 381 -9.66 -23.62 15.98
CA ILE A 381 -8.56 -23.06 16.77
C ILE A 381 -7.59 -22.31 15.85
N ALA A 382 -7.14 -22.92 14.73
CA ALA A 382 -6.30 -22.23 13.76
C ALA A 382 -7.00 -20.98 13.15
N LEU A 383 -8.33 -21.04 13.01
CA LEU A 383 -9.12 -19.91 12.56
C LEU A 383 -9.18 -18.79 13.62
N ALA A 384 -9.34 -19.15 14.90
CA ALA A 384 -9.32 -18.22 16.03
C ALA A 384 -7.95 -17.53 16.18
N GLU A 385 -6.86 -18.28 16.03
CA GLU A 385 -5.50 -17.76 16.04
C GLU A 385 -5.25 -16.76 14.92
N ALA A 386 -5.59 -17.13 13.67
CA ALA A 386 -5.42 -16.27 12.51
C ALA A 386 -6.32 -15.01 12.54
N SER A 387 -7.40 -15.03 13.32
CA SER A 387 -8.38 -13.95 13.41
C SER A 387 -8.31 -13.11 14.68
N GLY A 388 -7.35 -13.40 15.60
CA GLY A 388 -7.23 -12.69 16.87
C GLY A 388 -8.35 -12.98 17.87
N LEU A 389 -9.06 -14.11 17.72
CA LEU A 389 -10.16 -14.52 18.59
C LEU A 389 -9.71 -15.42 19.76
N MET A 390 -8.43 -15.80 19.81
CA MET A 390 -7.89 -16.70 20.82
C MET A 390 -8.07 -16.21 22.26
N PRO A 391 -7.89 -14.92 22.60
CA PRO A 391 -8.11 -14.47 23.97
C PRO A 391 -9.53 -14.76 24.46
N GLN A 392 -10.55 -14.43 23.67
CA GLN A 392 -11.95 -14.67 24.04
C GLN A 392 -12.32 -16.16 24.07
N LEU A 393 -11.85 -16.92 23.06
CA LEU A 393 -12.05 -18.37 23.01
C LEU A 393 -11.41 -19.06 24.21
N GLY A 394 -10.16 -18.69 24.52
CA GLY A 394 -9.42 -19.26 25.63
C GLY A 394 -10.02 -18.93 27.00
N GLU A 395 -10.54 -17.73 27.19
CA GLU A 395 -11.28 -17.36 28.39
C GLU A 395 -12.51 -18.25 28.59
N ILE A 396 -13.32 -18.47 27.53
CA ILE A 396 -14.50 -19.36 27.61
C ILE A 396 -14.08 -20.77 27.97
N VAL A 397 -13.03 -21.30 27.33
CA VAL A 397 -12.52 -22.65 27.59
C VAL A 397 -12.04 -22.77 29.04
N LEU A 398 -11.24 -21.81 29.50
CA LEU A 398 -10.69 -21.82 30.87
C LEU A 398 -11.80 -21.74 31.92
N ARG A 399 -12.77 -20.81 31.78
CA ARG A 399 -13.89 -20.67 32.73
C ARG A 399 -14.74 -21.93 32.83
N ARG A 400 -15.08 -22.53 31.67
CA ARG A 400 -15.85 -23.78 31.65
C ARG A 400 -15.07 -24.96 32.20
N ALA A 401 -13.81 -25.12 31.74
CA ALA A 401 -12.98 -26.24 32.18
C ALA A 401 -12.75 -26.23 33.70
N LEU A 402 -12.41 -25.08 34.30
CA LEU A 402 -12.18 -24.96 35.72
C LEU A 402 -13.48 -25.00 36.55
N GLY A 403 -14.59 -24.45 35.98
CA GLY A 403 -15.92 -24.55 36.59
C GLY A 403 -16.40 -26.00 36.71
N ASP A 404 -16.30 -26.78 35.62
CA ASP A 404 -16.61 -28.21 35.66
C ASP A 404 -15.63 -28.99 36.57
N GLY A 405 -14.34 -28.64 36.47
CA GLY A 405 -13.27 -29.23 37.27
C GLY A 405 -13.46 -29.06 38.79
N ALA A 406 -14.12 -28.00 39.22
CA ALA A 406 -14.47 -27.80 40.65
C ALA A 406 -15.37 -28.93 41.17
N ARG A 407 -16.17 -29.57 40.33
CA ARG A 407 -17.04 -30.73 40.69
C ARG A 407 -16.24 -32.00 41.01
N TRP A 408 -14.99 -32.10 40.58
CA TRP A 408 -14.15 -33.32 40.68
C TRP A 408 -12.95 -33.11 41.62
N PRO A 409 -13.12 -33.08 42.93
CA PRO A 409 -12.07 -32.68 43.89
C PRO A 409 -10.81 -33.54 43.86
N SER A 410 -10.87 -34.77 43.32
CA SER A 410 -9.74 -35.71 43.23
C SER A 410 -8.98 -35.64 41.91
N LEU A 411 -9.49 -34.92 40.90
CA LEU A 411 -8.90 -34.87 39.57
C LEU A 411 -8.12 -33.58 39.30
N SER A 412 -7.03 -33.68 38.57
CA SER A 412 -6.43 -32.54 37.90
C SER A 412 -7.21 -32.20 36.62
N VAL A 413 -7.16 -30.93 36.20
CA VAL A 413 -7.79 -30.43 34.99
C VAL A 413 -6.73 -29.77 34.16
N SER A 414 -6.48 -30.35 32.97
CA SER A 414 -5.55 -29.84 31.99
C SER A 414 -6.28 -28.96 30.96
N VAL A 415 -5.70 -27.80 30.65
CA VAL A 415 -6.22 -26.85 29.69
C VAL A 415 -5.11 -26.41 28.74
N ASN A 416 -5.34 -26.57 27.44
CA ASN A 416 -4.42 -26.16 26.40
C ASN A 416 -4.35 -24.64 26.29
N LEU A 417 -3.13 -24.09 26.14
CA LEU A 417 -2.84 -22.68 25.90
C LEU A 417 -2.19 -22.50 24.53
N SER A 418 -2.74 -21.61 23.74
CA SER A 418 -2.09 -21.17 22.49
C SER A 418 -0.88 -20.27 22.76
N PRO A 419 0.17 -20.30 21.91
CA PRO A 419 1.28 -19.34 21.98
C PRO A 419 0.83 -17.89 22.01
N LEU A 420 -0.26 -17.54 21.31
CA LEU A 420 -0.83 -16.19 21.33
C LEU A 420 -1.39 -15.78 22.69
N GLN A 421 -1.99 -16.71 23.43
CA GLN A 421 -2.46 -16.44 24.78
C GLN A 421 -1.31 -16.24 25.76
N ILE A 422 -0.22 -16.98 25.60
CA ILE A 422 0.97 -16.81 26.46
C ILE A 422 1.60 -15.43 26.23
N ARG A 423 1.54 -14.89 25.01
CA ARG A 423 1.99 -13.53 24.72
C ARG A 423 1.05 -12.43 25.23
N ASP A 424 -0.18 -12.78 25.60
CA ASP A 424 -1.13 -11.82 26.19
C ASP A 424 -0.70 -11.48 27.62
N GLY A 425 -0.46 -10.20 27.88
CA GLY A 425 -0.07 -9.71 29.20
C GLY A 425 -1.12 -9.93 30.30
N ASN A 426 -2.36 -10.23 29.93
CA ASN A 426 -3.46 -10.42 30.88
C ASN A 426 -3.68 -11.90 31.30
N LEU A 427 -2.97 -12.86 30.70
CA LEU A 427 -3.19 -14.28 30.94
C LEU A 427 -3.08 -14.67 32.43
N VAL A 428 -2.04 -14.20 33.14
CA VAL A 428 -1.82 -14.53 34.55
C VAL A 428 -2.97 -14.02 35.42
N GLY A 429 -3.43 -12.79 35.15
CA GLY A 429 -4.58 -12.19 35.81
C GLY A 429 -5.88 -12.98 35.56
N LEU A 430 -6.10 -13.39 34.30
CA LEU A 430 -7.26 -14.20 33.91
C LEU A 430 -7.29 -15.55 34.64
N VAL A 431 -6.18 -16.30 34.65
CA VAL A 431 -6.09 -17.60 35.33
C VAL A 431 -6.36 -17.45 36.81
N GLY A 432 -5.76 -16.44 37.47
CA GLY A 432 -5.99 -16.16 38.89
C GLY A 432 -7.46 -15.82 39.20
N ALA A 433 -8.08 -14.97 38.39
CA ALA A 433 -9.48 -14.60 38.51
C ALA A 433 -10.41 -15.81 38.36
N VAL A 434 -10.22 -16.64 37.32
CA VAL A 434 -11.04 -17.82 37.06
C VAL A 434 -10.90 -18.87 38.15
N MET A 435 -9.70 -19.10 38.68
CA MET A 435 -9.51 -19.99 39.83
C MET A 435 -10.24 -19.49 41.09
N SER A 436 -10.20 -18.17 41.33
CA SER A 436 -10.92 -17.56 42.45
C SER A 436 -12.44 -17.69 42.32
N GLU A 437 -12.96 -17.45 41.12
CA GLU A 437 -14.39 -17.52 40.81
C GLU A 437 -14.94 -18.95 40.91
N THR A 438 -14.19 -19.93 40.44
CA THR A 438 -14.61 -21.34 40.44
C THR A 438 -14.30 -22.07 41.73
N GLY A 439 -13.42 -21.54 42.56
CA GLY A 439 -12.97 -22.18 43.82
C GLY A 439 -12.10 -23.41 43.61
N ILE A 440 -11.61 -23.67 42.40
CA ILE A 440 -10.71 -24.81 42.14
C ILE A 440 -9.34 -24.57 42.76
N SER A 441 -8.77 -25.60 43.42
CA SER A 441 -7.40 -25.50 43.93
C SER A 441 -6.39 -25.37 42.80
N SER A 442 -5.49 -24.38 42.88
CA SER A 442 -4.43 -24.18 41.91
C SER A 442 -3.57 -25.43 41.65
N SER A 443 -3.32 -26.24 42.65
CA SER A 443 -2.55 -27.50 42.56
C SER A 443 -3.19 -28.56 41.65
N ARG A 444 -4.44 -28.36 41.26
CA ARG A 444 -5.21 -29.24 40.37
C ARG A 444 -5.31 -28.72 38.96
N VAL A 445 -4.89 -27.49 38.70
CA VAL A 445 -4.90 -26.88 37.39
C VAL A 445 -3.58 -27.18 36.69
N VAL A 446 -3.66 -27.72 35.47
CA VAL A 446 -2.53 -27.95 34.59
C VAL A 446 -2.73 -27.13 33.33
N LEU A 447 -1.76 -26.30 32.98
CA LEU A 447 -1.76 -25.53 31.74
C LEU A 447 -0.80 -26.19 30.76
N GLU A 448 -1.31 -26.59 29.60
CA GLU A 448 -0.54 -27.30 28.59
C GLU A 448 -0.08 -26.33 27.51
N VAL A 449 1.21 -26.38 27.17
CA VAL A 449 1.84 -25.54 26.15
C VAL A 449 2.63 -26.40 25.19
N THR A 450 2.50 -26.14 23.92
CA THR A 450 3.23 -26.90 22.87
C THR A 450 4.70 -26.49 22.82
N GLU A 451 5.53 -27.35 22.27
CA GLU A 451 6.98 -27.14 22.07
C GLU A 451 7.30 -25.83 21.33
N SER A 452 6.42 -25.39 20.41
CA SER A 452 6.60 -24.18 19.61
C SER A 452 6.72 -22.88 20.44
N VAL A 453 6.16 -22.88 21.65
CA VAL A 453 6.25 -21.76 22.60
C VAL A 453 7.70 -21.46 23.05
N LEU A 454 8.57 -22.48 23.02
CA LEU A 454 9.98 -22.38 23.44
C LEU A 454 10.87 -21.66 22.44
N ILE A 455 10.43 -21.51 21.19
CA ILE A 455 11.23 -20.96 20.09
C ILE A 455 11.11 -19.44 20.03
N ASP A 456 9.95 -18.89 20.38
CA ASP A 456 9.61 -17.48 20.27
C ASP A 456 9.77 -16.74 21.59
N ASP A 457 10.45 -15.57 21.57
CA ASP A 457 10.64 -14.64 22.71
C ASP A 457 10.86 -15.33 24.08
N THR A 458 11.95 -16.06 24.17
CA THR A 458 12.24 -17.01 25.26
C THR A 458 12.20 -16.36 26.66
N GLN A 459 12.64 -15.10 26.80
CA GLN A 459 12.71 -14.45 28.12
C GLN A 459 11.32 -14.03 28.62
N SER A 460 10.54 -13.35 27.80
CA SER A 460 9.18 -12.91 28.16
C SER A 460 8.24 -14.10 28.39
N THR A 461 8.39 -15.15 27.60
CA THR A 461 7.67 -16.42 27.78
C THR A 461 8.02 -17.08 29.12
N LEU A 462 9.32 -17.17 29.47
CA LEU A 462 9.78 -17.71 30.72
C LEU A 462 9.17 -16.95 31.92
N GLU A 463 9.25 -15.63 31.93
CA GLU A 463 8.71 -14.78 33.00
C GLU A 463 7.19 -15.02 33.22
N ARG A 464 6.44 -15.17 32.13
CA ARG A 464 4.98 -15.44 32.22
C ARG A 464 4.67 -16.84 32.73
N LEU A 465 5.41 -17.87 32.30
CA LEU A 465 5.23 -19.21 32.80
C LEU A 465 5.64 -19.33 34.28
N GLU A 466 6.68 -18.60 34.71
CA GLU A 466 7.04 -18.50 36.13
C GLU A 466 5.96 -17.79 36.96
N ALA A 467 5.37 -16.72 36.42
CA ALA A 467 4.25 -16.03 37.07
C ALA A 467 3.01 -16.93 37.21
N LEU A 468 2.68 -17.73 36.16
CA LEU A 468 1.62 -18.74 36.27
C LEU A 468 1.93 -19.79 37.33
N ARG A 469 3.16 -20.32 37.35
CA ARG A 469 3.59 -21.27 38.38
C ARG A 469 3.52 -20.67 39.80
N ALA A 470 3.80 -19.38 39.95
CA ALA A 470 3.68 -18.68 41.24
C ALA A 470 2.23 -18.65 41.76
N LEU A 471 1.22 -18.75 40.90
CA LEU A 471 -0.18 -18.96 41.30
C LEU A 471 -0.43 -20.37 41.87
N GLY A 472 0.52 -21.29 41.75
CA GLY A 472 0.44 -22.66 42.20
C GLY A 472 -0.08 -23.66 41.16
N VAL A 473 -0.24 -23.27 39.89
CA VAL A 473 -0.63 -24.17 38.82
C VAL A 473 0.55 -24.99 38.31
N SER A 474 0.29 -26.15 37.75
CA SER A 474 1.28 -26.98 37.05
C SER A 474 1.35 -26.59 35.56
N ILE A 475 2.53 -26.68 34.96
CA ILE A 475 2.71 -26.44 33.53
C ILE A 475 3.19 -27.72 32.86
N ALA A 476 2.50 -28.15 31.82
CA ALA A 476 2.85 -29.31 31.02
C ALA A 476 3.42 -28.86 29.64
N LEU A 477 4.48 -29.53 29.21
CA LEU A 477 4.98 -29.43 27.86
C LEU A 477 4.29 -30.49 27.01
N ASP A 478 3.58 -30.06 25.98
CA ASP A 478 2.79 -30.88 25.09
C ASP A 478 3.49 -31.12 23.74
N ASP A 479 3.09 -32.19 23.03
CA ASP A 479 3.60 -32.62 21.70
C ASP A 479 5.12 -32.81 21.67
N PHE A 480 5.74 -33.23 22.76
CA PHE A 480 7.20 -33.35 22.87
C PHE A 480 7.81 -34.32 21.86
N GLY A 481 8.81 -33.82 21.12
CA GLY A 481 9.60 -34.57 20.14
C GLY A 481 9.15 -34.40 18.70
N THR A 482 8.15 -33.57 18.42
CA THR A 482 7.71 -33.24 17.05
C THR A 482 8.46 -32.02 16.49
N GLY A 483 9.20 -31.28 17.33
CA GLY A 483 9.93 -30.06 16.99
C GLY A 483 11.43 -30.09 17.32
N TYR A 484 12.06 -28.94 17.42
CA TYR A 484 13.48 -28.72 17.71
C TYR A 484 13.72 -28.30 19.16
N SER A 485 13.34 -29.10 20.15
CA SER A 485 13.65 -28.75 21.54
C SER A 485 15.13 -28.86 21.84
N SER A 486 15.76 -27.71 22.16
CA SER A 486 17.05 -27.73 22.81
C SER A 486 16.89 -28.15 24.28
N LEU A 487 17.60 -29.21 24.70
CA LEU A 487 17.65 -29.65 26.11
C LEU A 487 17.93 -28.51 27.09
N SER A 488 18.66 -27.49 26.68
CA SER A 488 18.95 -26.30 27.49
C SER A 488 17.70 -25.47 27.82
N TYR A 489 16.69 -25.46 26.94
CA TYR A 489 15.43 -24.77 27.19
C TYR A 489 14.55 -25.57 28.16
N LEU A 490 14.48 -26.89 28.01
CA LEU A 490 13.73 -27.74 28.96
C LEU A 490 14.18 -27.58 30.40
N GLN A 491 15.48 -27.31 30.63
CA GLN A 491 16.02 -27.09 31.97
C GLN A 491 15.66 -25.72 32.54
N LYS A 492 15.46 -24.71 31.69
CA LYS A 492 15.18 -23.33 32.11
C LYS A 492 13.72 -23.09 32.46
N PHE A 493 12.82 -23.76 31.73
CA PHE A 493 11.39 -23.53 31.84
C PHE A 493 10.77 -24.32 33.01
N PRO A 494 9.75 -23.78 33.69
CA PRO A 494 9.21 -24.33 34.94
C PRO A 494 8.21 -25.48 34.68
N PHE A 495 8.53 -26.43 33.80
CA PHE A 495 7.65 -27.55 33.52
C PHE A 495 7.59 -28.56 34.67
N SER A 496 6.37 -29.09 34.92
CA SER A 496 6.09 -30.10 35.91
C SER A 496 5.67 -31.44 35.28
N LEU A 497 5.19 -31.38 34.04
CA LEU A 497 4.74 -32.54 33.27
C LEU A 497 5.31 -32.47 31.84
N LEU A 498 5.56 -33.67 31.28
CA LEU A 498 5.97 -33.87 29.90
C LEU A 498 5.00 -34.84 29.24
N LYS A 499 4.33 -34.43 28.15
CA LYS A 499 3.39 -35.27 27.39
C LYS A 499 4.10 -35.80 26.15
N ILE A 500 4.11 -37.13 26.00
CA ILE A 500 4.68 -37.83 24.85
C ILE A 500 3.64 -37.83 23.73
N ASP A 501 3.97 -37.24 22.59
CA ASP A 501 3.06 -37.17 21.43
C ASP A 501 2.63 -38.56 20.95
N ARG A 502 1.39 -38.65 20.51
CA ARG A 502 0.76 -39.87 19.99
C ARG A 502 1.55 -40.59 18.89
N ALA A 503 2.34 -39.85 18.08
CA ALA A 503 3.11 -40.47 16.99
C ALA A 503 4.17 -41.44 17.51
N PHE A 504 4.79 -41.13 18.67
CA PHE A 504 5.73 -42.05 19.34
C PHE A 504 5.00 -43.24 19.92
N VAL A 505 3.84 -43.03 20.53
CA VAL A 505 3.02 -44.11 21.11
C VAL A 505 2.47 -45.02 20.03
N ALA A 506 2.03 -44.49 18.89
CA ALA A 506 1.54 -45.27 17.74
C ALA A 506 2.64 -46.11 17.11
N SER A 507 3.90 -45.70 17.20
CA SER A 507 5.05 -46.46 16.67
C SER A 507 5.48 -47.64 17.57
N LEU A 508 4.98 -47.71 18.83
CA LEU A 508 5.28 -48.81 19.75
C LEU A 508 4.77 -50.14 19.18
N GLY A 509 5.65 -51.12 19.15
CA GLY A 509 5.38 -52.45 18.57
C GLY A 509 5.53 -52.50 17.05
N ALA A 510 5.56 -51.37 16.33
CA ALA A 510 5.70 -51.33 14.88
C ALA A 510 7.18 -51.21 14.41
N THR A 511 8.02 -50.56 15.19
CA THR A 511 9.45 -50.36 14.88
C THR A 511 10.34 -50.79 16.05
N ALA A 512 11.49 -51.38 15.73
CA ALA A 512 12.43 -51.93 16.73
C ALA A 512 12.95 -50.85 17.72
N ASN A 513 13.04 -49.60 17.29
CA ASN A 513 13.62 -48.52 18.09
C ASN A 513 12.58 -47.71 18.87
N ALA A 514 11.28 -47.84 18.61
CA ALA A 514 10.23 -47.01 19.26
C ALA A 514 10.23 -47.14 20.79
N GLY A 515 10.39 -48.33 21.31
CA GLY A 515 10.48 -48.57 22.75
C GLY A 515 11.67 -47.85 23.42
N ALA A 516 12.83 -47.87 22.76
CA ALA A 516 14.03 -47.19 23.25
C ALA A 516 13.86 -45.65 23.23
N ILE A 517 13.20 -45.11 22.23
CA ILE A 517 12.91 -43.68 22.14
C ILE A 517 11.98 -43.24 23.28
N VAL A 518 10.85 -43.94 23.44
CA VAL A 518 9.91 -43.66 24.54
C VAL A 518 10.58 -43.76 25.90
N GLN A 519 11.39 -44.83 26.10
CA GLN A 519 12.14 -45.00 27.35
C GLN A 519 13.13 -43.86 27.62
N SER A 520 13.78 -43.35 26.56
CA SER A 520 14.69 -42.21 26.65
C SER A 520 13.95 -40.93 27.02
N ILE A 521 12.75 -40.69 26.46
CA ILE A 521 11.90 -39.55 26.78
C ILE A 521 11.44 -39.60 28.21
N VAL A 522 11.01 -40.77 28.69
CA VAL A 522 10.61 -40.99 30.07
C VAL A 522 11.77 -40.73 31.05
N ALA A 523 12.95 -41.29 30.73
CA ALA A 523 14.15 -41.07 31.56
C ALA A 523 14.56 -39.58 31.59
N LEU A 524 14.43 -38.87 30.49
CA LEU A 524 14.68 -37.43 30.39
C LEU A 524 13.70 -36.66 31.27
N GLY A 525 12.39 -36.91 31.14
CA GLY A 525 11.37 -36.26 31.96
C GLY A 525 11.61 -36.42 33.45
N HIS A 526 11.86 -37.68 33.90
CA HIS A 526 12.18 -37.97 35.29
C HIS A 526 13.50 -37.33 35.74
N GLY A 527 14.53 -37.31 34.86
CA GLY A 527 15.81 -36.67 35.15
C GLY A 527 15.68 -35.14 35.39
N LEU A 528 14.66 -34.53 34.79
CA LEU A 528 14.30 -33.13 34.98
C LEU A 528 13.25 -32.89 36.05
N GLY A 529 12.83 -33.94 36.79
CA GLY A 529 11.85 -33.85 37.86
C GLY A 529 10.40 -33.71 37.43
N MET A 530 10.12 -33.99 36.14
CA MET A 530 8.78 -33.93 35.55
C MET A 530 8.08 -35.29 35.63
N LYS A 531 6.75 -35.29 35.77
CA LYS A 531 5.93 -36.46 35.48
C LYS A 531 5.79 -36.63 33.98
N VAL A 532 5.65 -37.89 33.51
CA VAL A 532 5.51 -38.22 32.10
C VAL A 532 4.13 -38.80 31.83
N VAL A 533 3.41 -38.18 30.88
CA VAL A 533 2.09 -38.60 30.41
C VAL A 533 2.23 -39.10 28.98
N ALA A 534 1.74 -40.28 28.66
CA ALA A 534 1.73 -40.81 27.29
C ALA A 534 0.35 -40.60 26.64
N GLU A 535 0.35 -40.04 25.44
CA GLU A 535 -0.86 -39.73 24.70
C GLU A 535 -1.17 -40.75 23.59
N GLY A 536 -2.46 -40.80 23.20
CA GLY A 536 -2.88 -41.60 22.04
C GLY A 536 -2.77 -43.08 22.28
N VAL A 537 -2.90 -43.59 23.52
CA VAL A 537 -2.88 -45.02 23.83
C VAL A 537 -4.16 -45.68 23.32
N GLU A 538 -4.03 -46.61 22.39
CA GLU A 538 -5.17 -47.25 21.71
C GLU A 538 -5.23 -48.77 22.00
N THR A 539 -4.11 -49.42 22.39
CA THR A 539 -4.07 -50.84 22.61
C THR A 539 -3.52 -51.22 23.99
N ASP A 540 -3.90 -52.39 24.53
CA ASP A 540 -3.36 -52.92 25.76
C ASP A 540 -1.86 -53.17 25.71
N GLU A 541 -1.36 -53.53 24.50
CA GLU A 541 0.08 -53.71 24.28
C GLU A 541 0.85 -52.42 24.51
N GLN A 542 0.39 -51.32 23.91
CA GLN A 542 0.96 -49.97 24.12
C GLN A 542 0.93 -49.62 25.64
N ARG A 543 -0.19 -49.84 26.32
CA ARG A 543 -0.32 -49.60 27.76
C ARG A 543 0.73 -50.36 28.58
N VAL A 544 0.95 -51.64 28.26
CA VAL A 544 1.96 -52.47 28.96
C VAL A 544 3.38 -51.95 28.69
N LEU A 545 3.72 -51.62 27.43
CA LEU A 545 5.05 -51.11 27.04
C LEU A 545 5.33 -49.75 27.74
N LEU A 546 4.37 -48.84 27.72
CA LEU A 546 4.48 -47.54 28.39
C LEU A 546 4.67 -47.65 29.90
N ARG A 547 3.94 -48.58 30.54
CA ARG A 547 4.13 -48.87 31.96
C ARG A 547 5.51 -49.45 32.26
N LEU A 548 6.01 -50.31 31.40
CA LEU A 548 7.38 -50.88 31.50
C LEU A 548 8.45 -49.82 31.28
N ALA A 549 8.18 -48.84 30.37
CA ALA A 549 9.05 -47.69 30.14
C ALA A 549 9.08 -46.73 31.32
N GLY A 550 8.13 -46.83 32.26
CA GLY A 550 8.08 -46.00 33.46
C GLY A 550 7.18 -44.75 33.36
N CYS A 551 6.28 -44.67 32.36
CA CYS A 551 5.32 -43.58 32.31
C CYS A 551 4.48 -43.50 33.60
N ASP A 552 4.19 -42.28 34.07
CA ASP A 552 3.40 -42.04 35.28
C ASP A 552 1.90 -42.07 34.98
N GLU A 553 1.49 -41.49 33.88
CA GLU A 553 0.10 -41.29 33.49
C GLU A 553 -0.09 -41.61 32.01
N MET A 554 -1.30 -41.96 31.59
CA MET A 554 -1.63 -42.34 30.21
C MET A 554 -2.98 -41.78 29.81
N GLN A 555 -3.10 -41.43 28.54
CA GLN A 555 -4.33 -40.94 27.92
C GLN A 555 -4.51 -41.56 26.55
N GLY A 556 -5.75 -41.91 26.19
CA GLY A 556 -6.03 -42.45 24.87
C GLY A 556 -7.38 -43.11 24.74
N PHE A 557 -7.72 -43.53 23.52
CA PHE A 557 -9.01 -44.16 23.21
C PHE A 557 -9.18 -45.55 23.82
N LEU A 558 -8.09 -46.18 24.22
CA LEU A 558 -8.15 -47.40 25.01
C LEU A 558 -8.96 -47.19 26.32
N PHE A 559 -8.80 -46.04 26.98
CA PHE A 559 -9.46 -45.74 28.23
C PHE A 559 -10.80 -45.07 27.99
N ALA A 560 -10.82 -43.95 27.28
CA ALA A 560 -12.05 -43.29 26.85
C ALA A 560 -11.78 -42.29 25.74
N ARG A 561 -12.80 -42.08 24.90
CA ARG A 561 -12.86 -40.90 24.03
C ARG A 561 -13.27 -39.66 24.81
N PRO A 562 -12.97 -38.44 24.36
CA PRO A 562 -13.46 -37.21 24.98
C PRO A 562 -14.98 -37.23 25.14
N ARG A 563 -15.49 -36.85 26.32
CA ARG A 563 -16.90 -36.94 26.76
C ARG A 563 -17.37 -35.67 27.43
N PRO A 564 -18.67 -35.37 27.44
CA PRO A 564 -19.23 -34.29 28.27
C PRO A 564 -18.95 -34.49 29.76
N ALA A 565 -18.98 -33.40 30.54
CA ALA A 565 -18.73 -33.41 32.00
C ALA A 565 -19.58 -34.44 32.76
N ASP A 566 -20.87 -34.55 32.44
CA ASP A 566 -21.77 -35.51 33.12
C ASP A 566 -21.37 -36.99 32.91
N ALA A 567 -20.65 -37.28 31.83
CA ALA A 567 -20.14 -38.63 31.60
C ALA A 567 -18.89 -38.92 32.48
N ILE A 568 -18.12 -37.89 32.83
CA ILE A 568 -17.03 -38.00 33.82
C ILE A 568 -17.61 -38.22 35.21
N ASP A 569 -18.65 -37.48 35.62
CA ASP A 569 -19.35 -37.69 36.90
C ASP A 569 -19.76 -39.16 37.05
N LYS A 570 -20.47 -39.71 36.07
CA LYS A 570 -20.91 -41.11 36.05
C LYS A 570 -19.76 -42.10 36.08
N ALA A 571 -18.62 -41.78 35.47
CA ALA A 571 -17.44 -42.65 35.48
C ALA A 571 -16.79 -42.68 36.90
N LEU A 572 -16.74 -41.55 37.59
CA LEU A 572 -16.23 -41.45 38.94
C LEU A 572 -17.12 -42.17 39.95
N GLU A 573 -18.45 -42.04 39.85
CA GLU A 573 -19.42 -42.76 40.67
C GLU A 573 -19.25 -44.30 40.56
N ARG A 574 -19.02 -44.80 39.37
CA ARG A 574 -18.83 -46.25 39.09
C ARG A 574 -17.48 -46.79 39.63
N SER A 575 -16.47 -45.93 39.67
CA SER A 575 -15.13 -46.32 40.13
C SER A 575 -15.01 -46.42 41.65
N GLY A 576 -16.01 -45.95 42.40
CA GLY A 576 -16.04 -45.89 43.86
C GLY A 576 -14.95 -44.97 44.45
N PRO A 577 -14.97 -44.65 45.76
CA PRO A 577 -13.92 -43.83 46.35
C PRO A 577 -12.58 -44.58 46.27
N MET A 578 -11.69 -44.09 45.44
CA MET A 578 -10.33 -44.63 45.30
C MET A 578 -9.64 -44.46 46.66
N ARG A 579 -9.21 -45.55 47.28
CA ARG A 579 -8.34 -45.51 48.48
C ARG A 579 -7.14 -44.66 48.10
N ALA A 580 -7.05 -43.47 48.70
CA ALA A 580 -5.90 -42.59 48.53
C ALA A 580 -4.63 -43.39 48.79
N ALA A 581 -3.82 -43.61 47.77
CA ALA A 581 -2.50 -44.16 47.94
C ALA A 581 -1.74 -43.22 48.89
N ARG A 582 -1.50 -43.67 50.14
CA ARG A 582 -0.70 -42.93 51.12
C ARG A 582 0.63 -42.55 50.43
N ARG A 583 0.84 -41.25 50.26
CA ARG A 583 2.19 -40.74 49.95
C ARG A 583 3.15 -41.35 50.97
N PRO A 584 4.24 -42.03 50.55
CA PRO A 584 5.30 -42.34 51.47
C PRO A 584 5.83 -41.01 52.04
N ALA A 585 5.80 -40.86 53.36
CA ALA A 585 6.38 -39.73 54.06
C ALA A 585 7.85 -39.63 53.62
N ALA A 586 8.24 -38.47 53.05
CA ALA A 586 9.64 -38.19 52.77
C ALA A 586 10.42 -38.32 54.07
N GLY A 587 11.23 -39.38 54.16
CA GLY A 587 12.10 -39.63 55.27
C GLY A 587 13.04 -38.45 55.48
N ALA A 588 12.98 -37.87 56.70
CA ALA A 588 14.01 -36.99 57.21
C ALA A 588 15.33 -37.78 57.21
N ALA A 589 16.21 -37.49 56.29
CA ALA A 589 17.61 -37.88 56.36
C ALA A 589 18.43 -36.64 56.77
N ARG A 590 19.11 -36.78 57.87
CA ARG A 590 20.07 -35.85 58.52
C ARG A 590 21.23 -35.52 57.56
#